data_376603f4daa56275c9c5f5ae8e04d42e
#
_entry.id   376603f4daa56275c9c5f5ae8e04d42e
#
_cell.length_a   1.000
_cell.length_b   1.000
_cell.length_c   1.000
_cell.angle_alpha   90.00
_cell.angle_beta   90.00
_cell.angle_gamma   90.00
#
_symmetry.space_group_name_H-M   'P 1'
#
loop_
_entity.id
_entity.type
_entity.pdbx_description
1 polymer ?
#
loop_
_entity_poly.entity_id
_entity_poly.type
_entity_poly.pdbx_seq_one_letter_code
_entity_poly.pdbx_strand_id
1 'polypeptide(L)' 'MATFLHLLKADSTTLAARVIANTSREPGAQVTVVLLDGATPPALPPAVRVRHLADGDLDYSSLLDLIFESDHVITW' A
#
# COMPACT_ATOMS: atom_id res chain seq x y z
N MET A 1 7.65 -15.44 -4.46
CA MET A 1 6.63 -14.53 -3.90
C MET A 1 7.03 -13.10 -4.19
N ALA A 2 6.11 -12.32 -4.69
CA ALA A 2 6.35 -10.91 -4.95
C ALA A 2 5.66 -10.06 -3.88
N THR A 3 6.38 -9.09 -3.33
CA THR A 3 5.83 -8.13 -2.39
C THR A 3 5.73 -6.78 -3.05
N PHE A 4 4.55 -6.18 -2.96
CA PHE A 4 4.24 -4.88 -3.56
C PHE A 4 3.89 -3.89 -2.45
N LEU A 5 4.49 -2.73 -2.50
CA LEU A 5 4.19 -1.64 -1.58
C LEU A 5 3.65 -0.46 -2.38
N HIS A 6 2.45 -0.01 -2.04
CA HIS A 6 1.82 1.15 -2.67
C HIS A 6 1.75 2.29 -1.66
N LEU A 7 2.29 3.44 -2.03
CA LEU A 7 2.23 4.65 -1.23
C LEU A 7 1.16 5.56 -1.82
N LEU A 8 0.07 5.74 -1.11
CA LEU A 8 -1.13 6.43 -1.58
C LEU A 8 -1.26 7.82 -1.00
N LYS A 9 -1.47 8.79 -1.87
CA LYS A 9 -1.87 10.15 -1.50
C LYS A 9 -3.39 10.28 -1.58
N ALA A 10 -3.93 11.35 -1.00
CA ALA A 10 -5.37 11.60 -0.97
C ALA A 10 -5.99 11.68 -2.37
N ASP A 11 -5.25 12.17 -3.36
CA ASP A 11 -5.76 12.46 -4.70
C ASP A 11 -5.81 11.23 -5.62
N SER A 12 -5.20 10.12 -5.23
CA SER A 12 -4.94 9.01 -6.15
C SER A 12 -5.70 7.74 -5.79
N THR A 13 -6.59 7.80 -4.79
CA THR A 13 -7.18 6.58 -4.22
C THR A 13 -8.03 5.78 -5.19
N THR A 14 -8.78 6.44 -6.09
CA THR A 14 -9.66 5.74 -7.01
C THR A 14 -8.90 4.91 -8.04
N LEU A 15 -7.91 5.53 -8.69
CA LEU A 15 -7.08 4.84 -9.68
C LEU A 15 -6.22 3.77 -9.03
N ALA A 16 -5.62 4.10 -7.89
CA ALA A 16 -4.77 3.18 -7.17
C ALA A 16 -5.53 1.93 -6.73
N ALA A 17 -6.78 2.08 -6.29
CA ALA A 17 -7.59 0.93 -5.86
C ALA A 17 -7.75 -0.09 -6.98
N ARG A 18 -7.93 0.35 -8.23
CA ARG A 18 -8.07 -0.56 -9.38
C ARG A 18 -6.78 -1.32 -9.64
N VAL A 19 -5.65 -0.63 -9.62
CA VAL A 19 -4.34 -1.27 -9.87
C VAL A 19 -3.99 -2.22 -8.74
N ILE A 20 -4.24 -1.82 -7.50
CA ILE A 20 -3.97 -2.66 -6.32
C ILE A 20 -4.82 -3.93 -6.36
N ALA A 21 -6.10 -3.81 -6.70
CA ALA A 21 -6.98 -4.98 -6.81
C ALA A 21 -6.48 -5.96 -7.86
N ASN A 22 -6.01 -5.46 -9.01
CA ASN A 22 -5.44 -6.32 -10.05
C ASN A 22 -4.16 -7.01 -9.57
N THR A 23 -3.28 -6.28 -8.91
CA THR A 23 -2.02 -6.83 -8.39
C THR A 23 -2.28 -7.90 -7.35
N SER A 24 -3.26 -7.70 -6.48
CA SER A 24 -3.56 -8.64 -5.40
C SER A 24 -4.12 -9.97 -5.89
N ARG A 25 -4.55 -10.04 -7.14
CA ARG A 25 -5.05 -11.30 -7.73
C ARG A 25 -3.93 -12.23 -8.16
N GLU A 26 -2.70 -11.74 -8.27
CA GLU A 26 -1.59 -12.58 -8.68
C GLU A 26 -1.27 -13.62 -7.60
N PRO A 27 -1.13 -14.92 -7.97
CA PRO A 27 -0.79 -15.94 -6.99
C PRO A 27 0.54 -15.65 -6.28
N GLY A 28 0.54 -15.72 -4.96
CA GLY A 28 1.74 -15.47 -4.17
C GLY A 28 2.08 -14.00 -3.96
N ALA A 29 1.30 -13.08 -4.53
CA ALA A 29 1.55 -11.66 -4.33
C ALA A 29 1.10 -11.21 -2.93
N GLN A 30 1.96 -10.46 -2.25
CA GLN A 30 1.64 -9.79 -0.99
C GLN A 30 1.61 -8.29 -1.24
N VAL A 31 0.47 -7.68 -0.98
CA VAL A 31 0.28 -6.26 -1.24
C VAL A 31 0.05 -5.51 0.06
N THR A 32 0.84 -4.48 0.28
CA THR A 32 0.70 -3.57 1.41
C THR A 32 0.47 -2.16 0.88
N VAL A 33 -0.49 -1.46 1.45
CA VAL A 33 -0.82 -0.09 1.10
C VAL A 33 -0.53 0.79 2.30
N VAL A 34 0.26 1.84 2.10
CA VAL A 34 0.51 2.86 3.11
C VAL A 34 -0.21 4.13 2.70
N LEU A 35 -1.10 4.58 3.56
CA LEU A 35 -1.85 5.82 3.34
C LEU A 35 -1.05 6.98 3.90
N LEU A 36 -0.68 7.90 3.03
CA LEU A 36 0.05 9.09 3.40
C LEU A 36 -0.93 10.15 3.88
N ASP A 37 -0.40 11.24 4.36
CA ASP A 37 -1.09 12.38 4.94
C ASP A 37 -2.55 12.57 4.50
N GLY A 38 -3.48 12.28 5.39
CA GLY A 38 -4.90 12.55 5.16
C GLY A 38 -5.59 11.67 4.12
N ALA A 39 -4.90 10.68 3.57
CA ALA A 39 -5.51 9.77 2.62
C ALA A 39 -6.52 8.86 3.31
N THR A 40 -7.67 8.65 2.68
CA THR A 40 -8.67 7.70 3.17
C THR A 40 -8.52 6.37 2.45
N PRO A 41 -8.75 5.24 3.14
CA PRO A 41 -8.62 3.94 2.47
C PRO A 41 -9.72 3.76 1.43
N PRO A 42 -9.36 3.41 0.19
CA PRO A 42 -10.36 3.02 -0.81
C PRO A 42 -10.88 1.61 -0.50
N ALA A 43 -11.92 1.19 -1.22
CA ALA A 43 -12.40 -0.18 -1.12
C ALA A 43 -11.36 -1.13 -1.71
N LEU A 44 -10.70 -1.91 -0.85
CA LEU A 44 -9.64 -2.83 -1.25
C LEU A 44 -10.00 -4.26 -0.88
N PRO A 45 -9.44 -5.27 -1.59
CA PRO A 45 -9.66 -6.67 -1.23
C PRO A 45 -9.16 -6.97 0.18
N PRO A 46 -9.75 -7.96 0.88
CA PRO A 46 -9.32 -8.30 2.24
C PRO A 46 -7.88 -8.78 2.36
N ALA A 47 -7.30 -9.27 1.26
CA ALA A 47 -5.92 -9.74 1.25
C ALA A 47 -4.90 -8.61 1.29
N VAL A 48 -5.32 -7.37 1.04
CA VAL A 48 -4.44 -6.21 1.03
C VAL A 48 -4.29 -5.68 2.46
N ARG A 49 -3.05 -5.46 2.88
CA ARG A 49 -2.75 -4.84 4.17
C ARG A 49 -2.75 -3.33 4.02
N VAL A 50 -3.45 -2.64 4.91
CA VAL A 50 -3.55 -1.18 4.89
C VAL A 50 -2.92 -0.63 6.16
N ARG A 51 -2.01 0.33 6.01
CA ARG A 51 -1.34 1.02 7.11
C ARG A 51 -1.47 2.53 6.96
N HIS A 52 -1.50 3.23 8.07
CA HIS A 52 -1.61 4.70 8.10
C HIS A 52 -0.32 5.29 8.66
N LEU A 53 0.35 6.13 7.88
CA LEU A 53 1.61 6.74 8.31
C LEU A 53 1.37 7.80 9.39
N ALA A 54 0.31 8.59 9.26
CA ALA A 54 0.08 9.75 10.11
C ALA A 54 -0.58 9.45 11.45
N ASP A 55 -1.15 8.27 11.64
CA ASP A 55 -1.96 7.96 12.83
C ASP A 55 -1.23 7.12 13.88
N GLY A 56 0.10 7.10 13.84
CA GLY A 56 0.89 6.32 14.79
C GLY A 56 0.89 4.82 14.53
N ASP A 57 0.21 4.37 13.49
CA ASP A 57 0.18 2.97 13.07
C ASP A 57 1.53 2.56 12.47
N LEU A 58 2.19 3.50 11.78
CA LEU A 58 3.46 3.26 11.10
C LEU A 58 4.33 4.51 11.22
N ASP A 59 5.58 4.37 11.64
CA ASP A 59 6.54 5.46 11.65
C ASP A 59 7.45 5.40 10.44
N TYR A 60 8.33 6.42 10.27
CA TYR A 60 9.24 6.47 9.13
C TYR A 60 10.23 5.32 9.11
N SER A 61 10.71 4.87 10.27
CA SER A 61 11.63 3.75 10.33
C SER A 61 10.97 2.47 9.81
N SER A 62 9.76 2.21 10.25
CA SER A 62 9.00 1.04 9.78
C SER A 62 8.66 1.14 8.29
N LEU A 63 8.36 2.35 7.80
CA LEU A 63 8.11 2.58 6.39
C LEU A 63 9.36 2.26 5.56
N LEU A 64 10.54 2.70 5.99
CA LEU A 64 11.79 2.39 5.31
C LEU A 64 12.04 0.88 5.27
N ASP A 65 11.77 0.17 6.35
CA ASP A 65 11.89 -1.28 6.38
C ASP A 65 10.97 -1.93 5.35
N LEU A 66 9.73 -1.46 5.23
CA LEU A 66 8.80 -1.97 4.23
C LEU A 66 9.29 -1.71 2.81
N ILE A 67 9.87 -0.55 2.56
CA ILE A 67 10.43 -0.20 1.24
C ILE A 67 11.57 -1.16 0.90
N PHE A 68 12.48 -1.42 1.84
CA PHE A 68 13.61 -2.31 1.60
C PHE A 68 13.19 -3.77 1.45
N GLU A 69 12.15 -4.19 2.15
CA GLU A 69 11.66 -5.57 2.09
C GLU A 69 10.79 -5.84 0.87
N SER A 70 10.26 -4.81 0.24
CA SER A 70 9.34 -4.98 -0.88
C SER A 70 10.11 -5.14 -2.20
N ASP A 71 9.62 -6.04 -3.05
CA ASP A 71 10.18 -6.24 -4.38
C ASP A 71 9.86 -5.07 -5.30
N HIS A 72 8.68 -4.49 -5.13
CA HIS A 72 8.21 -3.36 -5.94
C HIS A 72 7.61 -2.31 -5.04
N VAL A 73 7.96 -1.05 -5.27
CA VAL A 73 7.41 0.10 -4.57
C VAL A 73 6.79 1.03 -5.61
N ILE A 74 5.52 1.32 -5.45
CA ILE A 74 4.76 2.19 -6.36
C ILE A 74 4.26 3.39 -5.58
N THR A 75 4.61 4.57 -6.04
CA THR A 75 4.13 5.83 -5.46
C THR A 75 3.04 6.42 -6.35
N TRP A 76 2.00 6.92 -5.72
CA TRP A 76 0.86 7.52 -6.41
C TRP A 76 0.78 9.02 -6.24
#